data_4fd7f4caa4934488a20f2bf8da2a6914
#
_entry.id   4fd7f4caa4934488a20f2bf8da2a6914
#
_cell.length_a   1.000
_cell.length_b   1.000
_cell.length_c   1.000
_cell.angle_alpha   90.00
_cell.angle_beta   90.00
_cell.angle_gamma   90.00
#
_symmetry.space_group_name_H-M   'P 1'
#
loop_
_entity.id
_entity.type
_entity.pdbx_description
1 polymer ?
#
loop_
_entity_poly.entity_id
_entity_poly.type
_entity_poly.pdbx_seq_one_letter_code
_entity_poly.pdbx_strand_id
1 'polypeptide(L)'
;MQEHPSISKATVDRLPRYYRCLRQLSDEGVSIASSEELGRRLSINPEQIRKDLTAFGQFGKKGVGYYVAELKESIGGILGLDQHLSLAIVGMGHLGAALANYQGIERLGFRLAAIFDSNPVVIGTRVGERRVEDIAYLAEIVAERSIQIGVIAVPAAHAQHVADQLVAAGISGIWNFAPVKLHVPPSVPFVSEDLSV
;
A
#
# COMPACT_ATOMS: atom_id res chain seq x y z
N MET A 1 3.54 -30.73 7.79
CA MET A 1 3.05 -29.36 7.82
C MET A 1 3.73 -28.67 9.00
N GLN A 2 4.73 -27.83 8.74
CA GLN A 2 5.30 -26.99 9.81
C GLN A 2 4.33 -25.85 10.06
N GLU A 3 3.78 -25.81 11.27
CA GLU A 3 3.02 -24.63 11.74
C GLU A 3 3.97 -23.43 11.76
N HIS A 4 3.84 -22.53 10.81
CA HIS A 4 4.46 -21.22 10.93
C HIS A 4 3.80 -20.52 12.13
N PRO A 5 4.58 -20.09 13.14
CA PRO A 5 4.01 -19.34 14.24
C PRO A 5 3.26 -18.13 13.69
N SER A 6 2.02 -17.94 14.13
CA SER A 6 1.19 -16.82 13.66
C SER A 6 1.91 -15.51 13.96
N ILE A 7 2.33 -14.83 12.89
CA ILE A 7 3.04 -13.56 13.00
C ILE A 7 2.08 -12.53 13.58
N SER A 8 2.48 -11.84 14.65
CA SER A 8 1.60 -10.87 15.30
C SER A 8 1.33 -9.67 14.39
N LYS A 9 0.11 -9.14 14.44
CA LYS A 9 -0.25 -7.91 13.70
C LYS A 9 0.75 -6.78 13.97
N ALA A 10 1.16 -6.60 15.23
CA ALA A 10 2.13 -5.58 15.61
C ALA A 10 3.49 -5.76 14.92
N THR A 11 3.92 -6.99 14.64
CA THR A 11 5.14 -7.29 13.87
C THR A 11 4.95 -6.91 12.41
N VAL A 12 3.81 -7.26 11.82
CA VAL A 12 3.48 -6.88 10.43
C VAL A 12 3.41 -5.36 10.27
N ASP A 13 2.80 -4.65 11.21
CA ASP A 13 2.66 -3.18 11.18
C ASP A 13 4.02 -2.44 11.25
N ARG A 14 5.08 -3.11 11.75
CA ARG A 14 6.44 -2.55 11.78
C ARG A 14 7.26 -2.77 10.51
N LEU A 15 6.92 -3.76 9.68
CA LEU A 15 7.69 -4.06 8.46
C LEU A 15 7.84 -2.87 7.50
N PRO A 16 6.80 -2.05 7.25
CA PRO A 16 6.96 -0.86 6.40
C PRO A 16 7.96 0.15 6.96
N ARG A 17 8.10 0.23 8.31
CA ARG A 17 9.09 1.10 8.94
C ARG A 17 10.50 0.55 8.73
N TYR A 18 10.69 -0.77 8.86
CA TYR A 18 11.97 -1.42 8.56
C TYR A 18 12.37 -1.22 7.10
N TYR A 19 11.44 -1.45 6.17
CA TYR A 19 11.69 -1.26 4.75
C TYR A 19 12.13 0.18 4.42
N ARG A 20 11.45 1.18 4.94
CA ARG A 20 11.81 2.59 4.73
C ARG A 20 13.21 2.92 5.27
N CYS A 21 13.54 2.42 6.47
CA CYS A 21 14.87 2.61 7.07
C CYS A 21 15.96 1.94 6.23
N LEU A 22 15.74 0.72 5.77
CA LEU A 22 16.68 -0.01 4.92
C LEU A 22 16.86 0.65 3.55
N ARG A 23 15.80 1.21 2.98
CA ARG A 23 15.88 1.99 1.75
C ARG A 23 16.77 3.21 1.94
N GLN A 24 16.57 3.96 3.01
CA GLN A 24 17.38 5.12 3.34
C GLN A 24 18.87 4.72 3.54
N LEU A 25 19.13 3.64 4.29
CA LEU A 25 20.50 3.11 4.45
C LEU A 25 21.12 2.72 3.11
N SER A 26 20.34 2.10 2.22
CA SER A 26 20.77 1.75 0.87
C SER A 26 21.12 2.99 0.04
N ASP A 27 20.32 4.05 0.13
CA ASP A 27 20.55 5.32 -0.56
C ASP A 27 21.77 6.06 -0.01
N GLU A 28 22.10 5.88 1.28
CA GLU A 28 23.32 6.36 1.94
C GLU A 28 24.55 5.50 1.62
N GLY A 29 24.42 4.41 0.87
CA GLY A 29 25.52 3.50 0.53
C GLY A 29 25.94 2.56 1.66
N VAL A 30 25.14 2.40 2.70
CA VAL A 30 25.42 1.49 3.83
C VAL A 30 25.13 0.06 3.41
N SER A 31 26.14 -0.79 3.43
CA SER A 31 26.03 -2.20 3.02
C SER A 31 25.58 -3.15 4.16
N ILE A 32 25.97 -2.84 5.40
CA ILE A 32 25.67 -3.65 6.58
C ILE A 32 25.15 -2.75 7.69
N ALA A 33 24.07 -3.17 8.36
CA ALA A 33 23.51 -2.49 9.52
C ALA A 33 23.29 -3.48 10.67
N SER A 34 23.61 -3.07 11.90
CA SER A 34 23.30 -3.86 13.08
C SER A 34 21.89 -3.62 13.58
N SER A 35 21.36 -4.51 14.45
CA SER A 35 20.09 -4.26 15.12
C SER A 35 20.11 -3.02 16.02
N GLU A 36 21.27 -2.63 16.52
CA GLU A 36 21.50 -1.40 17.31
C GLU A 36 21.35 -0.16 16.42
N GLU A 37 21.95 -0.18 15.21
CA GLU A 37 21.83 0.91 14.25
C GLU A 37 20.37 1.08 13.77
N LEU A 38 19.71 -0.02 13.41
CA LEU A 38 18.30 0.01 13.05
C LEU A 38 17.42 0.50 14.22
N GLY A 39 17.73 0.03 15.43
CA GLY A 39 17.03 0.43 16.66
C GLY A 39 17.13 1.93 16.93
N ARG A 40 18.31 2.49 16.78
CA ARG A 40 18.56 3.92 16.94
C ARG A 40 17.77 4.75 15.93
N ARG A 41 17.78 4.38 14.65
CA ARG A 41 17.08 5.11 13.59
C ARG A 41 15.55 5.02 13.72
N LEU A 42 15.05 3.90 14.19
CA LEU A 42 13.62 3.62 14.28
C LEU A 42 13.00 3.91 15.65
N SER A 43 13.83 4.18 16.67
CA SER A 43 13.42 4.26 18.08
C SER A 43 12.71 2.96 18.52
N ILE A 44 13.29 1.80 18.14
CA ILE A 44 12.81 0.46 18.48
C ILE A 44 13.94 -0.27 19.21
N ASN A 45 13.59 -1.03 20.26
CA ASN A 45 14.56 -1.85 20.96
C ASN A 45 15.22 -2.86 19.99
N PRO A 46 16.57 -2.95 19.93
CA PRO A 46 17.29 -3.89 19.06
C PRO A 46 16.86 -5.36 19.23
N GLU A 47 16.50 -5.76 20.41
CA GLU A 47 15.99 -7.11 20.70
C GLU A 47 14.62 -7.36 20.03
N GLN A 48 13.75 -6.34 20.03
CA GLN A 48 12.48 -6.40 19.32
C GLN A 48 12.70 -6.54 17.81
N ILE A 49 13.64 -5.82 17.23
CA ILE A 49 13.99 -5.92 15.80
C ILE A 49 14.46 -7.35 15.47
N ARG A 50 15.35 -7.91 16.30
CA ARG A 50 15.81 -9.30 16.13
C ARG A 50 14.64 -10.29 16.17
N LYS A 51 13.74 -10.13 17.14
CA LYS A 51 12.56 -10.97 17.29
C LYS A 51 11.61 -10.85 16.11
N ASP A 52 11.34 -9.63 15.65
CA ASP A 52 10.45 -9.39 14.51
C ASP A 52 11.02 -10.01 13.23
N LEU A 53 12.29 -9.77 12.94
CA LEU A 53 12.92 -10.28 11.73
C LEU A 53 13.00 -11.82 11.75
N THR A 54 13.29 -12.44 12.90
CA THR A 54 13.33 -13.90 13.03
C THR A 54 11.97 -14.55 12.74
N ALA A 55 10.85 -13.84 12.95
CA ALA A 55 9.52 -14.35 12.63
C ALA A 55 9.29 -14.58 11.11
N PHE A 56 10.06 -13.89 10.27
CA PHE A 56 9.97 -14.00 8.81
C PHE A 56 11.10 -14.80 8.16
N GLY A 57 12.12 -15.18 8.93
CA GLY A 57 13.26 -15.94 8.43
C GLY A 57 14.56 -15.67 9.18
N GLN A 58 15.63 -16.33 8.75
CA GLN A 58 16.95 -16.06 9.29
C GLN A 58 17.65 -14.99 8.45
N PHE A 59 17.68 -13.77 8.97
CA PHE A 59 18.35 -12.65 8.33
C PHE A 59 19.64 -12.29 9.08
N GLY A 60 20.67 -11.94 8.30
CA GLY A 60 21.93 -11.49 8.83
C GLY A 60 22.84 -12.62 9.39
N LYS A 61 23.97 -12.21 9.92
CA LYS A 61 24.98 -13.10 10.53
C LYS A 61 25.32 -12.62 11.93
N LYS A 62 25.38 -13.57 12.89
CA LYS A 62 25.77 -13.27 14.27
C LYS A 62 27.15 -12.59 14.29
N GLY A 63 27.23 -11.45 14.97
CA GLY A 63 28.44 -10.63 15.07
C GLY A 63 28.75 -9.73 13.87
N VAL A 64 28.01 -9.86 12.76
CA VAL A 64 28.17 -9.03 11.56
C VAL A 64 27.01 -8.03 11.41
N GLY A 65 25.78 -8.48 11.55
CA GLY A 65 24.57 -7.71 11.31
C GLY A 65 23.80 -8.16 10.07
N TYR A 66 23.03 -7.26 9.50
CA TYR A 66 22.18 -7.50 8.34
C TYR A 66 22.77 -6.87 7.10
N TYR A 67 22.82 -7.61 6.00
CA TYR A 67 23.11 -7.04 4.69
C TYR A 67 21.90 -6.22 4.24
N VAL A 68 22.08 -4.92 4.10
CA VAL A 68 21.00 -3.94 3.85
C VAL A 68 20.21 -4.26 2.58
N ALA A 69 20.91 -4.59 1.49
CA ALA A 69 20.27 -4.93 0.22
C ALA A 69 19.41 -6.19 0.32
N GLU A 70 19.96 -7.27 0.88
CA GLU A 70 19.28 -8.56 1.02
C GLU A 70 18.05 -8.46 1.94
N LEU A 71 18.21 -7.78 3.08
CA LEU A 71 17.11 -7.60 4.03
C LEU A 71 16.02 -6.70 3.46
N LYS A 72 16.38 -5.64 2.74
CA LYS A 72 15.44 -4.76 2.04
C LYS A 72 14.61 -5.53 1.01
N GLU A 73 15.26 -6.33 0.17
CA GLU A 73 14.60 -7.17 -0.83
C GLU A 73 13.65 -8.18 -0.18
N SER A 74 14.11 -8.88 0.85
CA SER A 74 13.30 -9.88 1.56
C SER A 74 12.06 -9.24 2.21
N ILE A 75 12.20 -8.10 2.88
CA ILE A 75 11.06 -7.38 3.46
C ILE A 75 10.15 -6.83 2.34
N GLY A 76 10.73 -6.35 1.25
CA GLY A 76 9.98 -5.91 0.07
C GLY A 76 9.08 -7.00 -0.49
N GLY A 77 9.61 -8.22 -0.66
CA GLY A 77 8.82 -9.37 -1.08
C GLY A 77 7.71 -9.75 -0.08
N ILE A 78 7.99 -9.72 1.23
CA ILE A 78 6.97 -9.96 2.28
C ILE A 78 5.84 -8.89 2.21
N LEU A 79 6.19 -7.65 1.93
CA LEU A 79 5.24 -6.56 1.75
C LEU A 79 4.54 -6.56 0.38
N GLY A 80 4.93 -7.47 -0.53
CA GLY A 80 4.35 -7.57 -1.87
C GLY A 80 4.72 -6.39 -2.79
N LEU A 81 5.81 -5.66 -2.51
CA LEU A 81 6.22 -4.48 -3.29
C LEU A 81 6.73 -4.83 -4.70
N ASP A 82 6.97 -6.09 -4.96
CA ASP A 82 7.36 -6.70 -6.25
C ASP A 82 6.15 -7.10 -7.11
N GLN A 83 4.94 -7.10 -6.55
CA GLN A 83 3.74 -7.61 -7.23
C GLN A 83 3.11 -6.62 -8.21
N HIS A 84 3.53 -5.35 -8.22
CA HIS A 84 3.00 -4.30 -9.10
C HIS A 84 1.46 -4.28 -9.18
N LEU A 85 0.79 -4.26 -8.01
CA LEU A 85 -0.66 -4.28 -7.92
C LEU A 85 -1.27 -3.07 -8.66
N SER A 86 -2.25 -3.36 -9.53
CA SER A 86 -2.98 -2.32 -10.25
C SER A 86 -4.05 -1.70 -9.36
N LEU A 87 -4.06 -0.37 -9.28
CA LEU A 87 -5.07 0.36 -8.52
C LEU A 87 -5.87 1.33 -9.40
N ALA A 88 -7.10 1.61 -8.99
CA ALA A 88 -7.92 2.68 -9.50
C ALA A 88 -8.23 3.69 -8.40
N ILE A 89 -8.30 4.97 -8.76
CA ILE A 89 -8.76 6.04 -7.88
C ILE A 89 -10.17 6.44 -8.31
N VAL A 90 -11.11 6.46 -7.37
CA VAL A 90 -12.49 6.93 -7.57
C VAL A 90 -12.68 8.25 -6.83
N GLY A 91 -13.02 9.28 -7.58
CA GLY A 91 -13.16 10.67 -7.13
C GLY A 91 -11.95 11.52 -7.49
N MET A 92 -12.16 12.51 -8.36
CA MET A 92 -11.12 13.42 -8.87
C MET A 92 -11.23 14.81 -8.26
N GLY A 93 -11.60 14.87 -6.97
CA GLY A 93 -11.47 16.07 -6.14
C GLY A 93 -10.00 16.37 -5.79
N HIS A 94 -9.78 17.32 -4.88
CA HIS A 94 -8.42 17.73 -4.48
C HIS A 94 -7.56 16.53 -4.02
N LEU A 95 -8.12 15.64 -3.19
CA LEU A 95 -7.39 14.49 -2.69
C LEU A 95 -7.11 13.47 -3.79
N GLY A 96 -8.10 13.11 -4.61
CA GLY A 96 -7.90 12.18 -5.72
C GLY A 96 -6.87 12.69 -6.71
N ALA A 97 -6.89 13.98 -7.04
CA ALA A 97 -5.89 14.61 -7.89
C ALA A 97 -4.49 14.57 -7.26
N ALA A 98 -4.37 14.83 -5.96
CA ALA A 98 -3.09 14.72 -5.25
C ALA A 98 -2.54 13.30 -5.26
N LEU A 99 -3.38 12.30 -4.98
CA LEU A 99 -3.01 10.88 -5.02
C LEU A 99 -2.61 10.43 -6.42
N ALA A 100 -3.38 10.82 -7.45
CA ALA A 100 -3.10 10.46 -8.83
C ALA A 100 -1.76 11.01 -9.36
N ASN A 101 -1.31 12.15 -8.84
CA ASN A 101 -0.02 12.76 -9.17
C ASN A 101 1.12 12.34 -8.23
N TYR A 102 0.84 11.55 -7.20
CA TYR A 102 1.85 11.16 -6.23
C TYR A 102 2.75 10.04 -6.77
N GLN A 103 3.96 10.39 -7.18
CA GLN A 103 4.97 9.43 -7.67
C GLN A 103 5.35 8.33 -6.66
N GLY A 104 5.02 8.51 -5.38
CA GLY A 104 5.26 7.50 -4.34
C GLY A 104 4.43 6.23 -4.51
N ILE A 105 3.28 6.28 -5.19
CA ILE A 105 2.44 5.12 -5.46
C ILE A 105 3.23 4.05 -6.22
N GLU A 106 3.92 4.42 -7.30
CA GLU A 106 4.73 3.49 -8.09
C GLU A 106 5.94 2.94 -7.31
N ARG A 107 6.55 3.78 -6.47
CA ARG A 107 7.66 3.37 -5.60
C ARG A 107 7.24 2.36 -4.51
N LEU A 108 5.95 2.28 -4.23
CA LEU A 108 5.35 1.32 -3.29
C LEU A 108 4.85 0.05 -3.98
N GLY A 109 5.21 -0.17 -5.25
CA GLY A 109 4.80 -1.35 -6.00
C GLY A 109 3.36 -1.28 -6.55
N PHE A 110 2.73 -0.11 -6.56
CA PHE A 110 1.40 0.05 -7.14
C PHE A 110 1.50 0.69 -8.53
N ARG A 111 0.62 0.27 -9.43
CA ARG A 111 0.43 0.88 -10.75
C ARG A 111 -0.94 1.53 -10.80
N LEU A 112 -1.00 2.85 -10.92
CA LEU A 112 -2.27 3.54 -11.18
C LEU A 112 -2.77 3.14 -12.57
N ALA A 113 -3.86 2.37 -12.67
CA ALA A 113 -4.38 1.82 -13.91
C ALA A 113 -5.59 2.61 -14.45
N ALA A 114 -6.40 3.22 -13.57
CA ALA A 114 -7.56 4.01 -13.95
C ALA A 114 -7.85 5.10 -12.91
N ILE A 115 -8.58 6.12 -13.36
CA ILE A 115 -9.10 7.19 -12.52
C ILE A 115 -10.56 7.40 -12.93
N PHE A 116 -11.46 7.40 -11.95
CA PHE A 116 -12.91 7.52 -12.18
C PHE A 116 -13.50 8.74 -11.48
N ASP A 117 -14.46 9.34 -12.13
CA ASP A 117 -15.35 10.35 -11.51
C ASP A 117 -16.77 10.23 -12.11
N SER A 118 -17.75 10.81 -11.42
CA SER A 118 -19.14 10.93 -11.92
C SER A 118 -19.44 12.32 -12.49
N ASN A 119 -18.55 13.30 -12.29
CA ASN A 119 -18.75 14.66 -12.72
C ASN A 119 -18.39 14.82 -14.21
N PRO A 120 -19.36 15.13 -15.10
CA PRO A 120 -19.12 15.25 -16.54
C PRO A 120 -18.10 16.35 -16.90
N VAL A 121 -17.89 17.32 -16.03
CA VAL A 121 -16.88 18.38 -16.25
C VAL A 121 -15.45 17.83 -16.07
N VAL A 122 -15.27 16.80 -15.27
CA VAL A 122 -13.97 16.22 -14.96
C VAL A 122 -13.66 15.01 -15.86
N ILE A 123 -14.70 14.28 -16.27
CA ILE A 123 -14.57 13.13 -17.17
C ILE A 123 -13.87 13.55 -18.47
N GLY A 124 -12.91 12.74 -18.91
CA GLY A 124 -12.10 12.98 -20.12
C GLY A 124 -10.92 13.93 -19.90
N THR A 125 -10.82 14.65 -18.76
CA THR A 125 -9.65 15.49 -18.47
C THR A 125 -8.40 14.63 -18.28
N ARG A 126 -7.22 15.20 -18.54
CA ARG A 126 -5.94 14.49 -18.40
C ARG A 126 -5.33 14.68 -17.01
N VAL A 127 -4.82 13.57 -16.47
CA VAL A 127 -4.04 13.53 -15.23
C VAL A 127 -2.78 12.72 -15.51
N GLY A 128 -1.67 13.40 -15.71
CA GLY A 128 -0.46 12.79 -16.25
C GLY A 128 -0.70 12.18 -17.63
N GLU A 129 -0.41 10.90 -17.79
CA GLU A 129 -0.63 10.14 -19.02
C GLU A 129 -2.05 9.56 -19.14
N ARG A 130 -2.87 9.65 -18.10
CA ARG A 130 -4.20 9.03 -18.02
C ARG A 130 -5.30 10.05 -18.27
N ARG A 131 -6.50 9.54 -18.57
CA ARG A 131 -7.73 10.33 -18.61
C ARG A 131 -8.65 9.89 -17.48
N VAL A 132 -9.46 10.81 -17.00
CA VAL A 132 -10.54 10.48 -16.05
C VAL A 132 -11.64 9.78 -16.82
N GLU A 133 -11.99 8.58 -16.38
CA GLU A 133 -13.04 7.74 -16.96
C GLU A 133 -14.36 8.00 -16.24
N ASP A 134 -15.48 7.77 -16.92
CA ASP A 134 -16.79 7.77 -16.26
C ASP A 134 -16.94 6.55 -15.36
N ILE A 135 -17.37 6.77 -14.12
CA ILE A 135 -17.60 5.69 -13.15
C ILE A 135 -18.64 4.65 -13.65
N ALA A 136 -19.50 5.01 -14.58
CA ALA A 136 -20.45 4.10 -15.21
C ALA A 136 -19.77 2.89 -15.86
N TYR A 137 -18.51 3.03 -16.30
CA TYR A 137 -17.71 1.97 -16.92
C TYR A 137 -16.77 1.27 -15.94
N LEU A 138 -16.91 1.51 -14.63
CA LEU A 138 -16.01 0.99 -13.61
C LEU A 138 -15.81 -0.53 -13.70
N ALA A 139 -16.89 -1.29 -13.76
CA ALA A 139 -16.80 -2.75 -13.75
C ALA A 139 -16.09 -3.31 -15.00
N GLU A 140 -16.36 -2.74 -16.17
CA GLU A 140 -15.72 -3.10 -17.44
C GLU A 140 -14.22 -2.82 -17.40
N ILE A 141 -13.82 -1.61 -16.99
CA ILE A 141 -12.43 -1.16 -16.94
C ILE A 141 -11.64 -1.91 -15.84
N VAL A 142 -12.27 -2.21 -14.70
CA VAL A 142 -11.66 -3.02 -13.64
C VAL A 142 -11.29 -4.40 -14.18
N ALA A 143 -12.19 -5.05 -14.91
CA ALA A 143 -11.95 -6.36 -15.51
C ALA A 143 -10.89 -6.29 -16.63
N GLU A 144 -11.03 -5.36 -17.57
CA GLU A 144 -10.11 -5.18 -18.70
C GLU A 144 -8.66 -4.94 -18.26
N ARG A 145 -8.47 -4.06 -17.27
CA ARG A 145 -7.13 -3.66 -16.80
C ARG A 145 -6.63 -4.46 -15.60
N SER A 146 -7.37 -5.50 -15.19
CA SER A 146 -7.04 -6.36 -14.04
C SER A 146 -6.73 -5.55 -12.79
N ILE A 147 -7.61 -4.61 -12.44
CA ILE A 147 -7.44 -3.73 -11.29
C ILE A 147 -7.77 -4.49 -10.01
N GLN A 148 -6.85 -4.47 -9.05
CA GLN A 148 -6.97 -5.23 -7.81
C GLN A 148 -7.36 -4.35 -6.62
N ILE A 149 -6.99 -3.07 -6.64
CA ILE A 149 -7.21 -2.16 -5.50
C ILE A 149 -8.05 -0.97 -5.94
N GLY A 150 -9.13 -0.71 -5.19
CA GLY A 150 -9.94 0.49 -5.33
C GLY A 150 -9.59 1.53 -4.26
N VAL A 151 -9.19 2.73 -4.68
CA VAL A 151 -8.95 3.87 -3.78
C VAL A 151 -10.17 4.77 -3.82
N ILE A 152 -10.80 4.99 -2.66
CA ILE A 152 -12.00 5.83 -2.52
C ILE A 152 -11.59 7.21 -2.03
N ALA A 153 -11.76 8.23 -2.87
CA ALA A 153 -11.44 9.63 -2.59
C ALA A 153 -12.64 10.56 -2.87
N VAL A 154 -13.85 10.07 -2.60
CA VAL A 154 -15.11 10.80 -2.78
C VAL A 154 -15.63 11.35 -1.45
N PRO A 155 -16.57 12.32 -1.45
CA PRO A 155 -17.26 12.75 -0.23
C PRO A 155 -17.95 11.60 0.50
N ALA A 156 -18.03 11.69 1.84
CA ALA A 156 -18.60 10.65 2.71
C ALA A 156 -19.97 10.12 2.26
N ALA A 157 -20.84 11.00 1.74
CA ALA A 157 -22.18 10.66 1.28
C ALA A 157 -22.19 9.65 0.09
N HIS A 158 -21.11 9.56 -0.68
CA HIS A 158 -21.01 8.70 -1.86
C HIS A 158 -20.10 7.49 -1.64
N ALA A 159 -19.34 7.46 -0.55
CA ALA A 159 -18.29 6.49 -0.35
C ALA A 159 -18.78 5.04 -0.24
N GLN A 160 -19.92 4.79 0.42
CA GLN A 160 -20.49 3.44 0.51
C GLN A 160 -20.92 2.94 -0.86
N HIS A 161 -21.61 3.76 -1.65
CA HIS A 161 -22.04 3.37 -2.98
C HIS A 161 -20.85 3.02 -3.90
N VAL A 162 -19.77 3.79 -3.82
CA VAL A 162 -18.52 3.50 -4.55
C VAL A 162 -17.89 2.19 -4.06
N ALA A 163 -17.88 1.95 -2.74
CA ALA A 163 -17.36 0.70 -2.19
C ALA A 163 -18.15 -0.52 -2.71
N ASP A 164 -19.48 -0.42 -2.75
CA ASP A 164 -20.35 -1.48 -3.27
C ASP A 164 -20.09 -1.76 -4.76
N GLN A 165 -19.90 -0.71 -5.56
CA GLN A 165 -19.55 -0.85 -6.99
C GLN A 165 -18.17 -1.52 -7.18
N LEU A 166 -17.18 -1.13 -6.38
CA LEU A 166 -15.84 -1.73 -6.42
C LEU A 166 -15.88 -3.21 -6.03
N VAL A 167 -16.60 -3.56 -4.98
CA VAL A 167 -16.79 -4.95 -4.55
C VAL A 167 -17.49 -5.77 -5.65
N ALA A 168 -18.57 -5.24 -6.24
CA ALA A 168 -19.29 -5.89 -7.33
C ALA A 168 -18.42 -6.08 -8.59
N ALA A 169 -17.48 -5.17 -8.84
CA ALA A 169 -16.50 -5.28 -9.93
C ALA A 169 -15.38 -6.30 -9.68
N GLY A 170 -15.33 -6.92 -8.48
CA GLY A 170 -14.36 -7.96 -8.14
C GLY A 170 -12.99 -7.43 -7.66
N ILE A 171 -12.95 -6.21 -7.12
CA ILE A 171 -11.74 -5.66 -6.49
C ILE A 171 -11.27 -6.55 -5.34
N SER A 172 -9.95 -6.76 -5.25
CA SER A 172 -9.32 -7.58 -4.22
C SER A 172 -9.05 -6.82 -2.91
N GLY A 173 -9.12 -5.49 -2.91
CA GLY A 173 -8.90 -4.67 -1.71
C GLY A 173 -9.36 -3.23 -1.89
N ILE A 174 -9.71 -2.57 -0.80
CA ILE A 174 -10.18 -1.18 -0.80
C ILE A 174 -9.32 -0.34 0.15
N TRP A 175 -8.90 0.83 -0.34
CA TRP A 175 -8.24 1.86 0.43
C TRP A 175 -9.12 3.11 0.48
N ASN A 176 -9.73 3.35 1.64
CA ASN A 176 -10.70 4.43 1.83
C ASN A 176 -10.05 5.67 2.45
N PHE A 177 -10.24 6.80 1.81
CA PHE A 177 -9.87 8.13 2.33
C PHE A 177 -11.10 8.99 2.67
N ALA A 178 -12.31 8.51 2.42
CA ALA A 178 -13.51 9.24 2.84
C ALA A 178 -13.67 9.14 4.37
N PRO A 179 -14.00 10.26 5.05
CA PRO A 179 -14.14 10.30 6.52
C PRO A 179 -15.44 9.65 6.98
N VAL A 180 -15.62 8.37 6.64
CA VAL A 180 -16.81 7.58 6.99
C VAL A 180 -16.46 6.10 7.12
N LYS A 181 -17.11 5.43 8.06
CA LYS A 181 -17.01 3.99 8.20
C LYS A 181 -17.79 3.30 7.08
N LEU A 182 -17.13 2.44 6.34
CA LEU A 182 -17.74 1.66 5.26
C LEU A 182 -18.06 0.23 5.72
N HIS A 183 -19.09 -0.34 5.13
CA HIS A 183 -19.44 -1.74 5.27
C HIS A 183 -18.91 -2.49 4.05
N VAL A 184 -17.86 -3.28 4.26
CA VAL A 184 -17.20 -4.08 3.21
C VAL A 184 -17.25 -5.55 3.62
N PRO A 185 -17.51 -6.49 2.69
CA PRO A 185 -17.49 -7.92 2.99
C PRO A 185 -16.15 -8.35 3.61
N PRO A 186 -16.14 -9.26 4.60
CA PRO A 186 -14.91 -9.73 5.25
C PRO A 186 -13.87 -10.36 4.31
N SER A 187 -14.32 -10.80 3.13
CA SER A 187 -13.45 -11.35 2.09
C SER A 187 -12.63 -10.30 1.35
N VAL A 188 -12.96 -9.00 1.48
CA VAL A 188 -12.25 -7.90 0.82
C VAL A 188 -11.44 -7.14 1.87
N PRO A 189 -10.10 -7.23 1.87
CA PRO A 189 -9.24 -6.41 2.71
C PRO A 189 -9.57 -4.92 2.58
N PHE A 190 -9.66 -4.25 3.71
CA PHE A 190 -10.10 -2.87 3.79
C PHE A 190 -9.21 -2.07 4.74
N VAL A 191 -8.71 -0.94 4.28
CA VAL A 191 -7.97 0.04 5.07
C VAL A 191 -8.65 1.40 4.95
N SER A 192 -8.81 2.11 6.06
CA SER A 192 -9.34 3.47 6.08
C SER A 192 -8.32 4.41 6.70
N GLU A 193 -8.05 5.50 5.99
CA GLU A 193 -7.17 6.58 6.44
C GLU A 193 -8.02 7.80 6.81
N ASP A 194 -7.89 8.26 8.03
CA ASP A 194 -8.53 9.50 8.49
C ASP A 194 -7.51 10.64 8.37
N LEU A 195 -7.75 11.54 7.42
CA LEU A 195 -6.91 12.74 7.21
C LEU A 195 -7.40 13.95 8.01
N SER A 196 -8.38 13.78 8.88
CA SER A 196 -8.96 14.87 9.69
C SER A 196 -8.28 15.07 11.06
N VAL A 197 -7.25 14.24 11.39
CA VAL A 197 -6.50 14.28 12.66
C VAL A 197 -5.06 14.74 12.44
#